data_828f3133bfac2b26becaef25c2a6926f
#
_entry.id   828f3133bfac2b26becaef25c2a6926f
#
_cell.length_a   1.000
_cell.length_b   1.000
_cell.length_c   1.000
_cell.angle_alpha   90.00
_cell.angle_beta   90.00
_cell.angle_gamma   90.00
#
_symmetry.space_group_name_H-M   'P 1'
#
loop_
_entity.id
_entity.type
_entity.pdbx_description
1 polymer ?
#
loop_
_entity_poly.entity_id
_entity_poly.type
_entity_poly.pdbx_seq_one_letter_code
_entity_poly.pdbx_strand_id
1 'polypeptide(L)'
;MDRSVVFLDLKGGCAPCDKPLMLRPILFCPVLTWVAQELTVCGAQRFFIVCDEAWQDEVREAMEGFDTRLFASAQEALADAEGEVIVVPGPVVPVYGPEDSRSVYAAEVGTLKARLESGIPLTDCPAEACGIRSLWQTQTLPPVFRPVADEAALNAAMPDARELLLRRMTGVTVIDPATTYIDPRCSIAPGVTLLPGTILRGHTAIGSGCEIGPNAMVRDCIVGKDTTINASQVNESTIGSHTTVGPFTYVRPNCRIGDHCRVGDFVEVKNSVIGDGTKISHLTYVGDSDVGQRVNFGCGTVTTNYDGHKKHRCTIGDDVFLGCNTNLIAPVTVEDRAYTAAGSTVTDDVPEGALAIARQRQTNIRGWADRLRKTWKK
;
A
#
# COMPACT_ATOMS: atom_id res chain seq x y z
N MET A 1 -15.05 23.25 17.47
CA MET A 1 -15.41 24.23 16.43
C MET A 1 -14.94 23.65 15.11
N ASP A 2 -15.83 23.57 14.14
CA ASP A 2 -15.51 23.05 12.82
C ASP A 2 -14.69 24.07 12.07
N ARG A 3 -13.41 23.77 11.82
CA ARG A 3 -12.51 24.69 11.12
C ARG A 3 -12.48 24.37 9.63
N SER A 4 -12.49 25.42 8.82
CA SER A 4 -12.21 25.32 7.39
C SER A 4 -10.74 25.63 7.10
N VAL A 5 -10.19 24.98 6.09
CA VAL A 5 -8.82 25.23 5.58
C VAL A 5 -8.93 25.85 4.20
N VAL A 6 -8.13 26.85 3.92
CA VAL A 6 -8.06 27.49 2.58
C VAL A 6 -6.65 27.31 2.03
N PHE A 7 -6.52 26.57 0.93
CA PHE A 7 -5.30 26.45 0.14
C PHE A 7 -5.32 27.51 -0.96
N LEU A 8 -4.36 28.41 -0.98
CA LEU A 8 -4.35 29.56 -1.87
C LEU A 8 -3.52 29.33 -3.15
N ASP A 9 -2.42 28.60 -3.04
CA ASP A 9 -1.55 28.27 -4.17
C ASP A 9 -1.05 26.82 -4.05
N LEU A 10 -1.32 26.02 -5.07
CA LEU A 10 -0.84 24.64 -5.15
C LEU A 10 0.44 24.50 -5.97
N LYS A 11 0.79 25.52 -6.78
CA LYS A 11 1.85 25.44 -7.80
C LYS A 11 3.23 25.76 -7.24
N GLY A 12 3.33 26.81 -6.45
CA GLY A 12 4.63 27.40 -6.10
C GLY A 12 5.36 27.92 -7.33
N GLY A 13 6.67 27.67 -7.40
CA GLY A 13 7.53 28.09 -8.51
C GLY A 13 7.51 27.22 -9.78
N CYS A 14 6.55 26.28 -9.90
CA CYS A 14 6.44 25.45 -11.12
C CYS A 14 6.00 26.27 -12.33
N ALA A 15 6.46 25.88 -13.54
CA ALA A 15 5.95 26.46 -14.78
C ALA A 15 4.42 26.23 -14.92
N PRO A 16 3.71 27.11 -15.65
CA PRO A 16 2.24 27.04 -15.72
C PRO A 16 1.66 25.71 -16.21
N CYS A 17 2.41 24.99 -17.05
CA CYS A 17 2.00 23.68 -17.58
C CYS A 17 2.49 22.48 -16.75
N ASP A 18 3.32 22.70 -15.73
CA ASP A 18 3.83 21.63 -14.88
C ASP A 18 2.83 21.26 -13.80
N LYS A 19 2.87 19.99 -13.40
CA LYS A 19 2.06 19.49 -12.29
C LYS A 19 2.37 20.28 -11.00
N PRO A 20 1.35 20.85 -10.33
CA PRO A 20 1.51 21.59 -9.08
C PRO A 20 2.30 20.84 -8.03
N LEU A 21 3.15 21.54 -7.27
CA LEU A 21 3.98 20.93 -6.22
C LEU A 21 3.17 20.18 -5.19
N MET A 22 2.01 20.71 -4.81
CA MET A 22 1.12 20.06 -3.83
C MET A 22 0.51 18.74 -4.34
N LEU A 23 0.45 18.53 -5.66
CA LEU A 23 -0.01 17.28 -6.26
C LEU A 23 1.13 16.28 -6.52
N ARG A 24 2.40 16.70 -6.33
CA ARG A 24 3.53 15.78 -6.44
C ARG A 24 3.64 14.89 -5.19
N PRO A 25 4.08 13.64 -5.34
CA PRO A 25 4.18 12.73 -4.21
C PRO A 25 5.43 13.02 -3.35
N ILE A 26 5.26 12.97 -2.04
CA ILE A 26 6.32 12.78 -1.06
C ILE A 26 6.01 11.51 -0.26
N LEU A 27 6.96 10.61 -0.12
CA LEU A 27 6.74 9.29 0.51
C LEU A 27 5.50 8.56 -0.06
N PHE A 28 5.34 8.60 -1.40
CA PHE A 28 4.25 7.97 -2.17
C PHE A 28 2.86 8.62 -2.04
N CYS A 29 2.71 9.64 -1.20
CA CYS A 29 1.45 10.36 -0.97
C CYS A 29 1.52 11.75 -1.61
N PRO A 30 0.48 12.25 -2.31
CA PRO A 30 0.44 13.65 -2.72
C PRO A 30 0.65 14.58 -1.52
N VAL A 31 1.46 15.61 -1.68
CA VAL A 31 1.73 16.56 -0.59
C VAL A 31 0.42 17.15 -0.05
N LEU A 32 -0.51 17.48 -0.95
CA LEU A 32 -1.84 18.02 -0.59
C LEU A 32 -2.61 17.08 0.35
N THR A 33 -2.65 15.79 0.02
CA THR A 33 -3.31 14.76 0.84
C THR A 33 -2.70 14.69 2.24
N TRP A 34 -1.36 14.67 2.32
CA TRP A 34 -0.69 14.60 3.62
C TRP A 34 -0.91 15.86 4.46
N VAL A 35 -0.79 17.05 3.85
CA VAL A 35 -1.09 18.31 4.55
C VAL A 35 -2.54 18.34 5.05
N ALA A 36 -3.50 17.88 4.23
CA ALA A 36 -4.90 17.80 4.66
C ALA A 36 -5.09 16.82 5.83
N GLN A 37 -4.47 15.65 5.82
CA GLN A 37 -4.47 14.71 6.94
C GLN A 37 -3.92 15.34 8.21
N GLU A 38 -2.79 16.04 8.12
CA GLU A 38 -2.20 16.74 9.27
C GLU A 38 -3.15 17.80 9.83
N LEU A 39 -3.79 18.57 8.96
CA LEU A 39 -4.70 19.64 9.39
C LEU A 39 -6.03 19.09 9.97
N THR A 40 -6.46 17.89 9.56
CA THR A 40 -7.60 17.21 10.17
C THR A 40 -7.36 16.96 11.68
N VAL A 41 -6.13 16.66 12.08
CA VAL A 41 -5.74 16.50 13.50
C VAL A 41 -5.92 17.80 14.29
N CYS A 42 -5.85 18.97 13.63
CA CYS A 42 -6.14 20.28 14.23
C CYS A 42 -7.65 20.61 14.28
N GLY A 43 -8.51 19.68 13.86
CA GLY A 43 -9.96 19.89 13.81
C GLY A 43 -10.45 20.49 12.50
N ALA A 44 -9.65 20.47 11.44
CA ALA A 44 -10.10 20.83 10.10
C ALA A 44 -11.09 19.78 9.58
N GLN A 45 -12.23 20.25 9.06
CA GLN A 45 -13.27 19.38 8.51
C GLN A 45 -13.61 19.70 7.05
N ARG A 46 -13.43 20.95 6.63
CA ARG A 46 -13.72 21.43 5.28
C ARG A 46 -12.48 22.02 4.64
N PHE A 47 -12.26 21.68 3.37
CA PHE A 47 -11.07 22.07 2.60
C PHE A 47 -11.48 22.87 1.37
N PHE A 48 -11.12 24.14 1.36
CA PHE A 48 -11.36 25.07 0.25
C PHE A 48 -10.07 25.23 -0.53
N ILE A 49 -10.08 24.85 -1.80
CA ILE A 49 -8.86 24.78 -2.59
C ILE A 49 -8.99 25.69 -3.80
N VAL A 50 -8.11 26.67 -3.88
CA VAL A 50 -7.97 27.51 -5.07
C VAL A 50 -7.08 26.78 -6.08
N CYS A 51 -7.63 26.43 -7.23
CA CYS A 51 -6.88 25.74 -8.27
C CYS A 51 -7.39 26.08 -9.68
N ASP A 52 -6.50 25.95 -10.65
CA ASP A 52 -6.86 26.09 -12.06
C ASP A 52 -7.75 24.92 -12.52
N GLU A 53 -8.60 25.18 -13.49
CA GLU A 53 -9.52 24.18 -14.06
C GLU A 53 -8.77 22.94 -14.57
N ALA A 54 -7.58 23.11 -15.11
CA ALA A 54 -6.76 22.04 -15.64
C ALA A 54 -6.35 20.97 -14.61
N TRP A 55 -6.39 21.29 -13.31
CA TRP A 55 -5.92 20.39 -12.24
C TRP A 55 -7.03 19.94 -11.29
N GLN A 56 -8.28 20.27 -11.59
CA GLN A 56 -9.38 19.98 -10.68
C GLN A 56 -9.61 18.47 -10.47
N ASP A 57 -9.41 17.65 -11.49
CA ASP A 57 -9.63 16.20 -11.37
C ASP A 57 -8.55 15.55 -10.52
N GLU A 58 -7.28 15.91 -10.69
CA GLU A 58 -6.19 15.42 -9.85
C GLU A 58 -6.30 15.92 -8.41
N VAL A 59 -6.83 17.13 -8.19
CA VAL A 59 -7.12 17.64 -6.85
C VAL A 59 -8.25 16.83 -6.21
N ARG A 60 -9.33 16.51 -6.93
CA ARG A 60 -10.41 15.65 -6.42
C ARG A 60 -9.90 14.27 -6.04
N GLU A 61 -9.05 13.66 -6.88
CA GLU A 61 -8.39 12.38 -6.59
C GLU A 61 -7.51 12.47 -5.33
N ALA A 62 -6.64 13.49 -5.25
CA ALA A 62 -5.76 13.69 -4.09
C ALA A 62 -6.51 13.97 -2.79
N MET A 63 -7.73 14.49 -2.86
CA MET A 63 -8.58 14.87 -1.74
C MET A 63 -9.75 13.90 -1.52
N GLU A 64 -9.70 12.72 -2.12
CA GLU A 64 -10.71 11.70 -1.89
C GLU A 64 -10.86 11.37 -0.39
N GLY A 65 -12.08 11.37 0.10
CA GLY A 65 -12.38 11.16 1.52
C GLY A 65 -12.39 12.43 2.38
N PHE A 66 -12.06 13.62 1.82
CA PHE A 66 -12.17 14.91 2.51
C PHE A 66 -13.35 15.72 1.98
N ASP A 67 -14.01 16.49 2.86
CA ASP A 67 -15.03 17.48 2.44
C ASP A 67 -14.35 18.66 1.75
N THR A 68 -14.30 18.60 0.42
CA THR A 68 -13.50 19.49 -0.42
C THR A 68 -14.36 20.30 -1.39
N ARG A 69 -14.10 21.61 -1.47
CA ARG A 69 -14.66 22.51 -2.48
C ARG A 69 -13.56 23.21 -3.25
N LEU A 70 -13.74 23.33 -4.57
CA LEU A 70 -12.78 23.96 -5.47
C LEU A 70 -13.26 25.33 -5.88
N PHE A 71 -12.34 26.27 -5.95
CA PHE A 71 -12.60 27.67 -6.28
C PHE A 71 -11.59 28.19 -7.32
N ALA A 72 -12.01 29.17 -8.12
CA ALA A 72 -11.14 29.82 -9.09
C ALA A 72 -10.28 30.94 -8.45
N SER A 73 -10.70 31.47 -7.30
CA SER A 73 -10.01 32.56 -6.63
C SER A 73 -10.09 32.50 -5.10
N ALA A 74 -9.14 33.16 -4.43
CA ALA A 74 -9.15 33.32 -2.99
C ALA A 74 -10.39 34.08 -2.48
N GLN A 75 -10.89 35.07 -3.27
CA GLN A 75 -12.11 35.80 -2.94
C GLN A 75 -13.31 34.89 -2.84
N GLU A 76 -13.48 34.00 -3.82
CA GLU A 76 -14.59 33.04 -3.84
C GLU A 76 -14.49 32.06 -2.65
N ALA A 77 -13.29 31.50 -2.41
CA ALA A 77 -13.05 30.59 -1.29
C ALA A 77 -13.36 31.23 0.07
N LEU A 78 -12.91 32.47 0.28
CA LEU A 78 -13.18 33.20 1.52
C LEU A 78 -14.63 33.69 1.62
N ALA A 79 -15.33 33.90 0.50
CA ALA A 79 -16.76 34.25 0.53
C ALA A 79 -17.59 33.13 1.13
N ASP A 80 -17.22 31.89 0.88
CA ASP A 80 -17.89 30.67 1.35
C ASP A 80 -17.41 30.21 2.76
N ALA A 81 -16.34 30.83 3.27
CA ALA A 81 -15.78 30.50 4.59
C ALA A 81 -16.36 31.39 5.70
N GLU A 82 -16.41 30.85 6.90
CA GLU A 82 -16.94 31.53 8.11
C GLU A 82 -16.00 31.36 9.30
N GLY A 83 -15.99 32.34 10.20
CA GLY A 83 -15.22 32.32 11.45
C GLY A 83 -13.71 32.32 11.26
N GLU A 84 -13.02 31.54 12.10
CA GLU A 84 -11.57 31.35 12.01
C GLU A 84 -11.25 30.24 11.00
N VAL A 85 -10.36 30.53 10.07
CA VAL A 85 -9.88 29.56 9.06
C VAL A 85 -8.38 29.33 9.16
N ILE A 86 -7.95 28.14 8.79
CA ILE A 86 -6.53 27.83 8.58
C ILE A 86 -6.16 28.18 7.15
N VAL A 87 -5.11 28.93 6.95
CA VAL A 87 -4.63 29.36 5.63
C VAL A 87 -3.34 28.62 5.31
N VAL A 88 -3.30 27.98 4.16
CA VAL A 88 -2.12 27.39 3.53
C VAL A 88 -1.79 28.25 2.30
N PRO A 89 -0.89 29.25 2.45
CA PRO A 89 -0.70 30.28 1.42
C PRO A 89 0.02 29.78 0.17
N GLY A 90 0.81 28.72 0.30
CA GLY A 90 1.57 28.13 -0.79
C GLY A 90 2.01 26.71 -0.48
N PRO A 91 2.79 26.07 -1.35
CA PRO A 91 3.23 24.71 -1.13
C PRO A 91 4.09 24.54 0.12
N VAL A 92 3.69 23.58 0.95
CA VAL A 92 4.37 23.24 2.20
C VAL A 92 4.44 21.73 2.37
N VAL A 93 5.47 21.27 3.09
CA VAL A 93 5.64 19.86 3.45
C VAL A 93 5.65 19.71 4.96
N PRO A 94 4.88 18.77 5.54
CA PRO A 94 4.99 18.42 6.93
C PRO A 94 6.35 17.76 7.22
N VAL A 95 7.13 18.34 8.12
CA VAL A 95 8.47 17.84 8.49
C VAL A 95 8.65 17.82 10.00
N TYR A 96 9.63 17.05 10.47
CA TYR A 96 10.13 17.18 11.82
C TYR A 96 11.04 18.43 11.94
N GLY A 97 10.84 19.24 12.97
CA GLY A 97 11.69 20.41 13.18
C GLY A 97 11.31 21.20 14.44
N PRO A 98 12.21 22.08 14.92
CA PRO A 98 12.01 22.86 16.14
C PRO A 98 11.12 24.10 15.94
N GLU A 99 10.98 24.63 14.73
CA GLU A 99 10.39 25.94 14.46
C GLU A 99 8.99 25.86 13.88
N ASP A 100 8.09 26.70 14.39
CA ASP A 100 6.83 27.04 13.76
C ASP A 100 7.08 28.25 12.83
N SER A 101 7.20 28.00 11.53
CA SER A 101 7.54 29.00 10.53
C SER A 101 6.39 29.98 10.24
N ARG A 102 5.20 29.80 10.83
CA ARG A 102 3.95 30.50 10.45
C ARG A 102 3.65 30.45 8.94
N SER A 103 4.22 29.49 8.24
CA SER A 103 3.94 29.22 6.82
C SER A 103 2.53 28.68 6.59
N VAL A 104 1.91 28.17 7.64
CA VAL A 104 0.49 27.87 7.76
C VAL A 104 -0.01 28.54 9.03
N TYR A 105 -1.10 29.27 8.94
CA TYR A 105 -1.58 30.10 10.06
C TYR A 105 -3.11 30.10 10.15
N ALA A 106 -3.65 30.45 11.32
CA ALA A 106 -5.09 30.62 11.54
C ALA A 106 -5.42 32.10 11.67
N ALA A 107 -6.48 32.55 11.02
CA ALA A 107 -6.96 33.94 11.10
C ALA A 107 -8.47 34.01 10.85
N GLU A 108 -9.10 35.07 11.37
CA GLU A 108 -10.50 35.38 11.11
C GLU A 108 -10.75 35.72 9.62
N VAL A 109 -11.82 35.17 9.04
CA VAL A 109 -12.20 35.41 7.65
C VAL A 109 -12.37 36.89 7.35
N GLY A 110 -12.92 37.68 8.30
CA GLY A 110 -13.07 39.12 8.17
C GLY A 110 -11.74 39.84 7.95
N THR A 111 -10.70 39.48 8.69
CA THR A 111 -9.34 40.01 8.54
C THR A 111 -8.77 39.69 7.16
N LEU A 112 -8.97 38.45 6.69
CA LEU A 112 -8.45 38.01 5.40
C LEU A 112 -9.14 38.72 4.23
N LYS A 113 -10.47 38.91 4.31
CA LYS A 113 -11.25 39.67 3.31
C LYS A 113 -10.78 41.13 3.23
N ALA A 114 -10.63 41.80 4.38
CA ALA A 114 -10.14 43.18 4.40
C ALA A 114 -8.72 43.33 3.81
N ARG A 115 -7.84 42.36 4.03
CA ARG A 115 -6.50 42.32 3.42
C ARG A 115 -6.57 42.23 1.90
N LEU A 116 -7.40 41.30 1.35
CA LEU A 116 -7.59 41.16 -0.08
C LEU A 116 -8.15 42.44 -0.73
N GLU A 117 -9.14 43.06 -0.10
CA GLU A 117 -9.72 44.33 -0.52
C GLU A 117 -8.67 45.48 -0.55
N SER A 118 -7.72 45.42 0.40
CA SER A 118 -6.61 46.39 0.47
C SER A 118 -5.41 46.02 -0.41
N GLY A 119 -5.50 44.96 -1.23
CA GLY A 119 -4.42 44.48 -2.09
C GLY A 119 -3.23 43.88 -1.35
N ILE A 120 -3.40 43.50 -0.06
CA ILE A 120 -2.35 42.88 0.74
C ILE A 120 -2.36 41.37 0.51
N PRO A 121 -1.24 40.74 0.10
CA PRO A 121 -1.16 39.32 -0.17
C PRO A 121 -1.50 38.49 1.09
N LEU A 122 -2.20 37.38 0.91
CA LEU A 122 -2.45 36.40 1.97
C LEU A 122 -1.27 35.46 2.19
N THR A 123 -0.23 35.54 1.36
CA THR A 123 1.06 34.85 1.58
C THR A 123 1.79 35.37 2.81
N ASP A 124 1.53 36.62 3.19
CA ASP A 124 2.12 37.21 4.38
C ASP A 124 1.20 36.98 5.59
N CYS A 125 1.68 36.22 6.56
CA CYS A 125 0.95 35.94 7.78
C CYS A 125 0.59 37.26 8.52
N PRO A 126 -0.70 37.53 8.80
CA PRO A 126 -1.09 38.70 9.59
C PRO A 126 -0.42 38.70 10.96
N ALA A 127 -0.13 39.90 11.51
CA ALA A 127 0.52 40.02 12.82
C ALA A 127 -0.32 39.44 13.98
N GLU A 128 -1.64 39.53 13.83
CA GLU A 128 -2.65 39.00 14.77
C GLU A 128 -2.96 37.51 14.56
N ALA A 129 -2.48 36.88 13.47
CA ALA A 129 -2.72 35.47 13.18
C ALA A 129 -1.92 34.56 14.14
N CYS A 130 -2.52 33.43 14.48
CA CYS A 130 -1.90 32.42 15.33
C CYS A 130 -1.19 31.36 14.47
N GLY A 131 0.01 30.95 14.89
CA GLY A 131 0.62 29.74 14.36
C GLY A 131 -0.23 28.52 14.73
N ILE A 132 -0.37 27.59 13.81
CA ILE A 132 -1.28 26.44 13.98
C ILE A 132 -0.77 25.38 14.96
N ARG A 133 0.50 25.44 15.37
CA ARG A 133 1.09 24.46 16.31
C ARG A 133 0.33 24.38 17.65
N SER A 134 -0.20 25.51 18.11
CA SER A 134 -1.03 25.59 19.32
C SER A 134 -2.38 24.89 19.19
N LEU A 135 -2.82 24.60 17.98
CA LEU A 135 -4.08 23.91 17.69
C LEU A 135 -3.95 22.39 17.81
N TRP A 136 -2.72 21.84 17.83
CA TRP A 136 -2.50 20.43 18.08
C TRP A 136 -2.83 20.06 19.52
N GLN A 137 -3.98 19.42 19.71
CA GLN A 137 -4.49 18.99 21.02
C GLN A 137 -4.16 17.54 21.37
N THR A 138 -3.45 16.84 20.50
CA THR A 138 -3.14 15.41 20.65
C THR A 138 -1.71 15.21 21.19
N GLN A 139 -1.44 14.02 21.75
CA GLN A 139 -0.09 13.60 22.15
C GLN A 139 0.85 13.32 20.96
N THR A 140 0.35 13.44 19.74
CA THR A 140 1.14 13.30 18.52
C THR A 140 2.08 14.49 18.35
N LEU A 141 3.31 14.20 17.89
CA LEU A 141 4.32 15.21 17.60
C LEU A 141 3.80 16.13 16.47
N PRO A 142 3.57 17.44 16.74
CA PRO A 142 3.08 18.35 15.70
C PRO A 142 4.13 18.55 14.62
N PRO A 143 3.74 18.60 13.32
CA PRO A 143 4.68 18.90 12.25
C PRO A 143 5.08 20.37 12.24
N VAL A 144 6.21 20.64 11.61
CA VAL A 144 6.52 21.96 11.04
C VAL A 144 6.12 21.94 9.57
N PHE A 145 5.39 22.94 9.10
CA PHE A 145 5.07 23.08 7.68
C PHE A 145 6.18 23.88 7.00
N ARG A 146 7.08 23.16 6.32
CA ARG A 146 8.20 23.78 5.61
C ARG A 146 7.74 24.23 4.22
N PRO A 147 7.88 25.55 3.86
CA PRO A 147 7.63 26.02 2.52
C PRO A 147 8.56 25.35 1.51
N VAL A 148 8.02 25.00 0.34
CA VAL A 148 8.79 24.46 -0.79
C VAL A 148 8.51 25.27 -2.04
N ALA A 149 9.56 25.83 -2.62
CA ALA A 149 9.43 26.71 -3.79
C ALA A 149 9.44 25.94 -5.11
N ASP A 150 10.10 24.78 -5.13
CA ASP A 150 10.32 23.99 -6.35
C ASP A 150 10.50 22.50 -6.00
N GLU A 151 10.72 21.68 -7.02
CA GLU A 151 10.93 20.25 -6.88
C GLU A 151 12.23 19.90 -6.14
N ALA A 152 13.26 20.70 -6.28
CA ALA A 152 14.52 20.48 -5.56
C ALA A 152 14.32 20.67 -4.04
N ALA A 153 13.58 21.72 -3.66
CA ALA A 153 13.20 21.97 -2.25
C ALA A 153 12.28 20.86 -1.71
N LEU A 154 11.34 20.36 -2.53
CA LEU A 154 10.50 19.23 -2.18
C LEU A 154 11.34 17.96 -1.92
N ASN A 155 12.26 17.65 -2.80
CA ASN A 155 13.16 16.49 -2.63
C ASN A 155 14.08 16.64 -1.41
N ALA A 156 14.58 17.85 -1.15
CA ALA A 156 15.40 18.13 0.03
C ALA A 156 14.63 18.01 1.36
N ALA A 157 13.31 18.16 1.36
CA ALA A 157 12.47 17.97 2.54
C ALA A 157 12.18 16.49 2.88
N MET A 158 12.41 15.57 1.95
CA MET A 158 12.10 14.14 2.08
C MET A 158 12.67 13.47 3.36
N PRO A 159 13.96 13.65 3.73
CA PRO A 159 14.51 13.05 4.94
C PRO A 159 13.80 13.48 6.22
N ASP A 160 13.51 14.78 6.35
CA ASP A 160 12.87 15.34 7.54
C ASP A 160 11.38 14.98 7.60
N ALA A 161 10.73 14.88 6.45
CA ALA A 161 9.37 14.38 6.32
C ALA A 161 9.27 12.91 6.77
N ARG A 162 10.22 12.07 6.34
CA ARG A 162 10.33 10.67 6.80
C ARG A 162 10.59 10.59 8.29
N GLU A 163 11.47 11.44 8.83
CA GLU A 163 11.77 11.47 10.26
C GLU A 163 10.53 11.80 11.09
N LEU A 164 9.68 12.72 10.64
CA LEU A 164 8.41 13.04 11.27
C LEU A 164 7.53 11.79 11.43
N LEU A 165 7.35 11.02 10.36
CA LEU A 165 6.54 9.80 10.38
C LEU A 165 7.12 8.77 11.34
N LEU A 166 8.41 8.50 11.25
CA LEU A 166 9.07 7.48 12.07
C LEU A 166 9.01 7.81 13.56
N ARG A 167 9.17 9.09 13.94
CA ARG A 167 9.05 9.53 15.34
C ARG A 167 7.65 9.42 15.92
N ARG A 168 6.62 9.37 15.07
CA ARG A 168 5.22 9.20 15.49
C ARG A 168 4.82 7.74 15.69
N MET A 169 5.60 6.81 15.21
CA MET A 169 5.31 5.37 15.30
C MET A 169 5.59 4.85 16.71
N THR A 170 4.65 5.10 17.61
CA THR A 170 4.76 4.63 19.01
C THR A 170 4.62 3.11 19.08
N GLY A 171 5.60 2.45 19.70
CA GLY A 171 5.59 0.99 19.87
C GLY A 171 5.96 0.20 18.60
N VAL A 172 6.43 0.85 17.54
CA VAL A 172 6.95 0.20 16.32
C VAL A 172 8.48 0.23 16.36
N THR A 173 9.10 -0.92 16.10
CA THR A 173 10.56 -1.04 15.98
C THR A 173 10.97 -0.90 14.53
N VAL A 174 11.79 0.11 14.21
CA VAL A 174 12.35 0.31 12.87
C VAL A 174 13.87 0.08 12.96
N ILE A 175 14.34 -1.02 12.39
CA ILE A 175 15.76 -1.45 12.52
C ILE A 175 16.69 -0.52 11.74
N ASP A 176 16.29 -0.13 10.54
CA ASP A 176 17.04 0.82 9.71
C ASP A 176 16.13 1.93 9.17
N PRO A 177 16.04 3.06 9.89
CA PRO A 177 15.25 4.21 9.45
C PRO A 177 15.71 4.78 8.10
N ALA A 178 16.97 4.61 7.71
CA ALA A 178 17.52 5.18 6.49
C ALA A 178 17.00 4.49 5.22
N THR A 179 16.71 3.19 5.29
CA THR A 179 16.21 2.39 4.16
C THR A 179 14.73 2.01 4.27
N THR A 180 14.03 2.50 5.30
CA THR A 180 12.59 2.25 5.48
C THR A 180 11.77 3.41 4.93
N TYR A 181 10.83 3.12 4.03
CA TYR A 181 9.95 4.10 3.40
C TYR A 181 8.49 3.75 3.66
N ILE A 182 7.75 4.70 4.22
CA ILE A 182 6.36 4.50 4.63
C ILE A 182 5.52 5.64 4.09
N ASP A 183 4.43 5.28 3.44
CA ASP A 183 3.40 6.23 3.00
C ASP A 183 2.66 6.77 4.24
N PRO A 184 2.43 8.07 4.34
CA PRO A 184 1.68 8.67 5.46
C PRO A 184 0.27 8.08 5.68
N ARG A 185 -0.31 7.47 4.67
CA ARG A 185 -1.63 6.82 4.73
C ARG A 185 -1.59 5.42 5.35
N CYS A 186 -0.41 4.87 5.58
CA CYS A 186 -0.28 3.56 6.23
C CYS A 186 -0.66 3.63 7.70
N SER A 187 -1.30 2.57 8.18
CA SER A 187 -1.60 2.34 9.59
C SER A 187 -0.79 1.16 10.12
N ILE A 188 0.03 1.39 11.13
CA ILE A 188 0.93 0.37 11.68
C ILE A 188 0.65 0.24 13.18
N ALA A 189 0.23 -0.93 13.60
CA ALA A 189 -0.09 -1.21 14.99
C ALA A 189 1.17 -1.30 15.88
N PRO A 190 1.08 -1.05 17.18
CA PRO A 190 2.16 -1.28 18.14
C PRO A 190 2.65 -2.75 18.12
N GLY A 191 3.93 -2.96 18.41
CA GLY A 191 4.57 -4.28 18.43
C GLY A 191 5.05 -4.77 17.07
N VAL A 192 4.89 -3.97 16.00
CA VAL A 192 5.43 -4.29 14.66
C VAL A 192 6.93 -4.02 14.62
N THR A 193 7.66 -4.91 13.92
CA THR A 193 9.09 -4.73 13.58
C THR A 193 9.24 -4.55 12.08
N LEU A 194 9.88 -3.45 11.67
CA LEU A 194 10.23 -3.16 10.28
C LEU A 194 11.73 -3.39 10.08
N LEU A 195 12.08 -4.33 9.20
CA LEU A 195 13.44 -4.69 8.85
C LEU A 195 13.97 -3.82 7.70
N PRO A 196 15.29 -3.77 7.46
CA PRO A 196 15.89 -2.91 6.42
C PRO A 196 15.29 -3.12 5.03
N GLY A 197 15.15 -2.04 4.27
CA GLY A 197 14.63 -2.07 2.90
C GLY A 197 13.11 -2.27 2.81
N THR A 198 12.38 -2.14 3.91
CA THR A 198 10.91 -2.23 3.91
C THR A 198 10.28 -0.99 3.27
N ILE A 199 9.33 -1.23 2.37
CA ILE A 199 8.54 -0.20 1.67
C ILE A 199 7.06 -0.47 1.90
N LEU A 200 6.36 0.43 2.59
CA LEU A 200 4.91 0.39 2.80
C LEU A 200 4.24 1.51 2.02
N ARG A 201 3.23 1.20 1.22
CA ARG A 201 2.59 2.16 0.31
C ARG A 201 1.07 2.12 0.40
N GLY A 202 0.47 3.27 0.01
CA GLY A 202 -0.98 3.41 -0.10
C GLY A 202 -1.69 3.24 1.23
N HIS A 203 -2.90 2.70 1.20
CA HIS A 203 -3.72 2.46 2.39
C HIS A 203 -3.39 1.09 3.04
N THR A 204 -2.11 0.85 3.30
CA THR A 204 -1.67 -0.41 3.93
C THR A 204 -1.87 -0.36 5.44
N ALA A 205 -2.53 -1.40 5.98
CA ALA A 205 -2.72 -1.59 7.41
C ALA A 205 -1.95 -2.84 7.89
N ILE A 206 -1.06 -2.65 8.88
CA ILE A 206 -0.26 -3.75 9.46
C ILE A 206 -0.71 -4.00 10.89
N GLY A 207 -1.16 -5.22 11.16
CA GLY A 207 -1.57 -5.69 12.48
C GLY A 207 -0.41 -5.81 13.49
N SER A 208 -0.73 -5.87 14.77
CA SER A 208 0.26 -5.98 15.85
C SER A 208 1.09 -7.27 15.76
N GLY A 209 2.33 -7.20 16.24
CA GLY A 209 3.24 -8.36 16.30
C GLY A 209 3.81 -8.80 14.95
N CYS A 210 3.53 -8.08 13.86
CA CYS A 210 4.07 -8.40 12.54
C CYS A 210 5.57 -8.09 12.43
N GLU A 211 6.27 -8.88 11.61
CA GLU A 211 7.63 -8.60 11.14
C GLU A 211 7.62 -8.43 9.62
N ILE A 212 7.99 -7.23 9.16
CA ILE A 212 7.96 -6.89 7.73
C ILE A 212 9.35 -6.56 7.24
N GLY A 213 9.79 -7.24 6.20
CA GLY A 213 11.13 -7.13 5.63
C GLY A 213 11.99 -8.39 5.91
N PRO A 214 13.32 -8.35 5.62
CA PRO A 214 13.96 -7.25 4.88
C PRO A 214 13.51 -7.22 3.41
N ASN A 215 13.67 -6.06 2.75
CA ASN A 215 13.37 -5.89 1.32
C ASN A 215 11.94 -6.31 0.92
N ALA A 216 10.97 -6.08 1.79
CA ALA A 216 9.56 -6.32 1.49
C ALA A 216 8.88 -5.05 0.97
N MET A 217 8.01 -5.20 -0.03
CA MET A 217 7.13 -4.12 -0.49
C MET A 217 5.67 -4.55 -0.32
N VAL A 218 4.92 -3.77 0.47
CA VAL A 218 3.49 -4.00 0.72
C VAL A 218 2.71 -2.75 0.31
N ARG A 219 1.72 -2.93 -0.58
CA ARG A 219 0.95 -1.81 -1.12
C ARG A 219 -0.55 -2.10 -1.10
N ASP A 220 -1.32 -1.17 -0.52
CA ASP A 220 -2.79 -1.24 -0.45
C ASP A 220 -3.30 -2.57 0.10
N CYS A 221 -2.72 -3.00 1.23
CA CYS A 221 -2.98 -4.30 1.84
C CYS A 221 -3.47 -4.20 3.28
N ILE A 222 -4.20 -5.22 3.69
CA ILE A 222 -4.53 -5.45 5.10
C ILE A 222 -3.76 -6.69 5.54
N VAL A 223 -2.90 -6.55 6.55
CA VAL A 223 -2.08 -7.63 7.11
C VAL A 223 -2.52 -7.90 8.55
N GLY A 224 -2.96 -9.11 8.82
CA GLY A 224 -3.38 -9.56 10.15
C GLY A 224 -2.23 -9.60 11.15
N LYS A 225 -2.56 -9.81 12.44
CA LYS A 225 -1.56 -9.82 13.53
C LYS A 225 -0.58 -10.99 13.43
N ASP A 226 0.59 -10.83 14.03
CA ASP A 226 1.60 -11.89 14.17
C ASP A 226 2.00 -12.54 12.83
N THR A 227 1.97 -11.76 11.75
CA THR A 227 2.26 -12.20 10.37
C THR A 227 3.65 -11.72 9.94
N THR A 228 4.37 -12.58 9.22
CA THR A 228 5.71 -12.26 8.69
C THR A 228 5.66 -12.12 7.18
N ILE A 229 6.21 -11.01 6.65
CA ILE A 229 6.41 -10.80 5.20
C ILE A 229 7.88 -10.55 4.94
N ASN A 230 8.56 -11.51 4.34
CA ASN A 230 10.00 -11.48 4.14
C ASN A 230 10.36 -11.38 2.64
N ALA A 231 11.18 -10.42 2.24
CA ALA A 231 11.75 -10.24 0.90
C ALA A 231 10.74 -10.49 -0.24
N SER A 232 9.53 -9.98 -0.11
CA SER A 232 8.39 -10.30 -0.95
C SER A 232 7.61 -9.07 -1.37
N GLN A 233 6.79 -9.21 -2.43
CA GLN A 233 5.85 -8.18 -2.84
C GLN A 233 4.42 -8.62 -2.57
N VAL A 234 3.63 -7.75 -1.94
CA VAL A 234 2.21 -7.96 -1.67
C VAL A 234 1.44 -6.73 -2.10
N ASN A 235 0.52 -6.88 -3.03
CA ASN A 235 -0.24 -5.77 -3.61
C ASN A 235 -1.75 -6.01 -3.49
N GLU A 236 -2.50 -4.97 -3.07
CA GLU A 236 -3.97 -4.88 -3.14
C GLU A 236 -4.67 -6.16 -2.67
N SER A 237 -4.27 -6.64 -1.49
CA SER A 237 -4.68 -7.96 -0.99
C SER A 237 -4.82 -7.98 0.53
N THR A 238 -5.49 -9.02 1.03
CA THR A 238 -5.60 -9.27 2.46
C THR A 238 -4.79 -10.51 2.84
N ILE A 239 -3.95 -10.37 3.87
CA ILE A 239 -3.20 -11.47 4.48
C ILE A 239 -3.70 -11.66 5.91
N GLY A 240 -4.09 -12.86 6.26
CA GLY A 240 -4.57 -13.22 7.59
C GLY A 240 -3.50 -13.17 8.67
N SER A 241 -3.90 -13.52 9.88
CA SER A 241 -3.04 -13.53 11.06
C SER A 241 -2.19 -14.80 11.13
N HIS A 242 -1.04 -14.73 11.84
CA HIS A 242 -0.14 -15.87 12.04
C HIS A 242 0.31 -16.53 10.73
N THR A 243 0.33 -15.76 9.64
CA THR A 243 0.67 -16.21 8.29
C THR A 243 2.10 -15.81 7.94
N THR A 244 2.79 -16.67 7.20
CA THR A 244 4.15 -16.39 6.72
C THR A 244 4.13 -16.23 5.21
N VAL A 245 4.68 -15.12 4.70
CA VAL A 245 4.84 -14.83 3.27
C VAL A 245 6.31 -14.63 2.95
N GLY A 246 6.81 -15.40 2.00
CA GLY A 246 8.18 -15.28 1.51
C GLY A 246 9.15 -16.35 2.05
N PRO A 247 10.45 -16.21 1.69
CA PRO A 247 10.99 -15.13 0.87
C PRO A 247 10.64 -15.27 -0.63
N PHE A 248 10.81 -14.18 -1.39
CA PHE A 248 10.65 -14.14 -2.85
C PHE A 248 9.27 -14.57 -3.35
N THR A 249 8.24 -14.21 -2.62
CA THR A 249 6.85 -14.42 -2.98
C THR A 249 6.27 -13.17 -3.67
N TYR A 250 5.39 -13.39 -4.64
CA TYR A 250 4.60 -12.34 -5.22
C TYR A 250 3.10 -12.59 -5.02
N VAL A 251 2.48 -11.84 -4.11
CA VAL A 251 1.01 -11.80 -3.97
C VAL A 251 0.49 -10.64 -4.82
N ARG A 252 -0.20 -10.97 -5.89
CA ARG A 252 -0.78 -10.03 -6.84
C ARG A 252 -2.13 -9.51 -6.34
N PRO A 253 -2.68 -8.45 -6.99
CA PRO A 253 -3.97 -7.90 -6.61
C PRO A 253 -5.11 -8.92 -6.54
N ASN A 254 -6.10 -8.59 -5.68
CA ASN A 254 -7.32 -9.36 -5.46
C ASN A 254 -7.07 -10.75 -4.84
N CYS A 255 -6.07 -10.88 -3.97
CA CYS A 255 -5.88 -12.09 -3.18
C CYS A 255 -6.41 -11.92 -1.75
N ARG A 256 -6.94 -13.02 -1.24
CA ARG A 256 -7.33 -13.14 0.16
C ARG A 256 -6.70 -14.42 0.72
N ILE A 257 -5.69 -14.27 1.56
CA ILE A 257 -4.96 -15.37 2.20
C ILE A 257 -5.40 -15.42 3.67
N GLY A 258 -5.84 -16.58 4.12
CA GLY A 258 -6.37 -16.80 5.47
C GLY A 258 -5.32 -16.80 6.56
N ASP A 259 -5.75 -17.20 7.75
CA ASP A 259 -4.93 -17.30 8.96
C ASP A 259 -4.06 -18.58 8.94
N HIS A 260 -2.93 -18.53 9.64
CA HIS A 260 -2.02 -19.69 9.80
C HIS A 260 -1.53 -20.30 8.48
N CYS A 261 -1.54 -19.53 7.41
CA CYS A 261 -1.06 -19.95 6.09
C CYS A 261 0.46 -19.83 5.96
N ARG A 262 1.02 -20.58 5.02
CA ARG A 262 2.40 -20.42 4.57
C ARG A 262 2.42 -20.26 3.06
N VAL A 263 2.90 -19.10 2.58
CA VAL A 263 3.17 -18.83 1.16
C VAL A 263 4.66 -18.60 1.03
N GLY A 264 5.38 -19.61 0.57
CA GLY A 264 6.85 -19.67 0.67
C GLY A 264 7.58 -19.20 -0.57
N ASP A 265 8.79 -19.70 -0.74
CA ASP A 265 9.75 -19.22 -1.72
C ASP A 265 9.33 -19.47 -3.17
N PHE A 266 9.48 -18.43 -4.00
CA PHE A 266 9.16 -18.44 -5.43
C PHE A 266 7.71 -18.83 -5.73
N VAL A 267 6.79 -18.42 -4.88
CA VAL A 267 5.35 -18.60 -5.04
C VAL A 267 4.74 -17.34 -5.62
N GLU A 268 3.87 -17.51 -6.61
CA GLU A 268 3.01 -16.42 -7.09
C GLU A 268 1.55 -16.77 -6.84
N VAL A 269 0.81 -15.87 -6.19
CA VAL A 269 -0.65 -15.98 -5.98
C VAL A 269 -1.32 -14.80 -6.66
N LYS A 270 -2.38 -15.08 -7.43
CA LYS A 270 -3.09 -14.05 -8.19
C LYS A 270 -4.61 -14.29 -8.14
N ASN A 271 -5.37 -13.23 -7.82
CA ASN A 271 -6.84 -13.24 -7.89
C ASN A 271 -7.46 -14.51 -7.29
N SER A 272 -6.99 -14.90 -6.09
CA SER A 272 -7.32 -16.18 -5.45
C SER A 272 -7.68 -16.01 -3.99
N VAL A 273 -8.53 -16.91 -3.52
CA VAL A 273 -8.87 -17.07 -2.10
C VAL A 273 -8.17 -18.31 -1.57
N ILE A 274 -7.43 -18.16 -0.48
CA ILE A 274 -6.68 -19.25 0.18
C ILE A 274 -7.22 -19.39 1.60
N GLY A 275 -7.78 -20.54 1.93
CA GLY A 275 -8.33 -20.85 3.24
C GLY A 275 -7.25 -21.07 4.31
N ASP A 276 -7.69 -21.00 5.58
CA ASP A 276 -6.82 -21.05 6.75
C ASP A 276 -5.96 -22.33 6.82
N GLY A 277 -4.75 -22.19 7.31
CA GLY A 277 -3.82 -23.31 7.53
C GLY A 277 -3.24 -23.91 6.24
N THR A 278 -3.56 -23.34 5.08
CA THR A 278 -3.08 -23.83 3.78
C THR A 278 -1.60 -23.50 3.56
N LYS A 279 -0.87 -24.46 2.97
CA LYS A 279 0.57 -24.39 2.74
C LYS A 279 0.89 -24.44 1.26
N ILE A 280 1.48 -23.37 0.74
CA ILE A 280 1.98 -23.20 -0.63
C ILE A 280 3.47 -22.87 -0.51
N SER A 281 4.29 -23.89 -0.24
CA SER A 281 5.62 -23.63 0.32
C SER A 281 6.70 -23.33 -0.73
N HIS A 282 6.60 -23.81 -1.97
CA HIS A 282 7.70 -23.75 -2.92
C HIS A 282 7.27 -23.72 -4.38
N LEU A 283 7.88 -22.82 -5.21
CA LEU A 283 7.87 -22.85 -6.66
C LEU A 283 6.48 -23.13 -7.28
N THR A 284 5.46 -22.40 -6.86
CA THR A 284 4.07 -22.70 -7.18
C THR A 284 3.39 -21.48 -7.77
N TYR A 285 2.54 -21.67 -8.78
CA TYR A 285 1.63 -20.64 -9.27
C TYR A 285 0.18 -20.99 -8.93
N VAL A 286 -0.49 -20.11 -8.18
CA VAL A 286 -1.92 -20.21 -7.86
C VAL A 286 -2.63 -18.99 -8.42
N GLY A 287 -3.29 -19.16 -9.55
CA GLY A 287 -4.01 -18.08 -10.23
C GLY A 287 -5.48 -18.40 -10.41
N ASP A 288 -6.35 -17.40 -10.17
CA ASP A 288 -7.79 -17.48 -10.35
C ASP A 288 -8.38 -18.74 -9.67
N SER A 289 -8.11 -18.94 -8.38
CA SER A 289 -8.47 -20.17 -7.65
C SER A 289 -9.20 -19.86 -6.34
N ASP A 290 -10.11 -20.75 -5.97
CA ASP A 290 -10.76 -20.81 -4.68
C ASP A 290 -10.24 -22.06 -3.95
N VAL A 291 -9.43 -21.85 -2.92
CA VAL A 291 -8.72 -22.90 -2.19
C VAL A 291 -9.24 -22.97 -0.77
N GLY A 292 -9.64 -24.13 -0.33
CA GLY A 292 -10.11 -24.43 1.02
C GLY A 292 -9.02 -24.35 2.08
N GLN A 293 -9.35 -24.85 3.25
CA GLN A 293 -8.49 -24.84 4.44
C GLN A 293 -7.56 -26.04 4.46
N ARG A 294 -6.40 -25.90 5.11
CA ARG A 294 -5.44 -26.99 5.37
C ARG A 294 -4.97 -27.74 4.13
N VAL A 295 -5.05 -27.10 2.98
CA VAL A 295 -4.56 -27.66 1.72
C VAL A 295 -3.03 -27.63 1.71
N ASN A 296 -2.42 -28.69 1.18
CA ASN A 296 -0.98 -28.74 0.98
C ASN A 296 -0.64 -28.77 -0.52
N PHE A 297 0.02 -27.74 -0.99
CA PHE A 297 0.55 -27.68 -2.36
C PHE A 297 1.96 -28.29 -2.41
N GLY A 298 2.13 -29.34 -3.19
CA GLY A 298 3.45 -29.87 -3.53
C GLY A 298 4.22 -28.88 -4.42
N CYS A 299 5.54 -28.88 -4.29
CA CYS A 299 6.45 -28.04 -5.08
C CYS A 299 6.17 -28.17 -6.58
N GLY A 300 6.15 -27.05 -7.30
CA GLY A 300 5.93 -27.02 -8.75
C GLY A 300 4.48 -27.22 -9.19
N THR A 301 3.52 -27.13 -8.29
CA THR A 301 2.09 -27.15 -8.64
C THR A 301 1.69 -25.88 -9.38
N VAL A 302 0.90 -26.02 -10.46
CA VAL A 302 0.43 -24.92 -11.29
C VAL A 302 -1.08 -25.04 -11.53
N THR A 303 -1.82 -23.96 -11.25
CA THR A 303 -3.18 -23.80 -11.75
C THR A 303 -3.13 -23.19 -13.14
N THR A 304 -3.40 -23.99 -14.17
CA THR A 304 -3.39 -23.55 -15.57
C THR A 304 -4.71 -22.88 -15.89
N ASN A 305 -4.80 -21.59 -15.60
CA ASN A 305 -6.04 -20.81 -15.57
C ASN A 305 -6.40 -20.09 -16.89
N TYR A 306 -5.59 -20.20 -17.95
CA TYR A 306 -5.81 -19.48 -19.21
C TYR A 306 -5.80 -20.42 -20.40
N ASP A 307 -6.86 -20.38 -21.22
CA ASP A 307 -7.08 -21.24 -22.38
C ASP A 307 -6.66 -20.59 -23.72
N GLY A 308 -6.05 -19.41 -23.69
CA GLY A 308 -5.71 -18.62 -24.88
C GLY A 308 -6.73 -17.53 -25.19
N HIS A 309 -7.94 -17.58 -24.62
CA HIS A 309 -9.01 -16.59 -24.80
C HIS A 309 -9.49 -15.98 -23.49
N LYS A 310 -9.78 -16.81 -22.49
CA LYS A 310 -10.31 -16.39 -21.19
C LYS A 310 -9.67 -17.14 -20.06
N LYS A 311 -9.87 -16.61 -18.85
CA LYS A 311 -9.42 -17.23 -17.60
C LYS A 311 -10.55 -18.05 -16.99
N HIS A 312 -10.17 -19.16 -16.40
CA HIS A 312 -11.05 -20.07 -15.69
C HIS A 312 -10.54 -20.22 -14.26
N ARG A 313 -11.45 -20.54 -13.33
CA ARG A 313 -11.09 -20.77 -11.94
C ARG A 313 -10.93 -22.26 -11.66
N CYS A 314 -9.98 -22.58 -10.76
CA CYS A 314 -9.92 -23.88 -10.10
C CYS A 314 -10.61 -23.78 -8.73
N THR A 315 -11.30 -24.85 -8.32
CA THR A 315 -11.84 -25.01 -6.98
C THR A 315 -11.11 -26.17 -6.30
N ILE A 316 -10.56 -25.91 -5.11
CA ILE A 316 -9.83 -26.91 -4.32
C ILE A 316 -10.45 -26.91 -2.94
N GLY A 317 -10.99 -28.06 -2.53
CA GLY A 317 -11.67 -28.24 -1.26
C GLY A 317 -10.74 -28.24 -0.03
N ASP A 318 -11.28 -28.59 1.10
CA ASP A 318 -10.55 -28.66 2.36
C ASP A 318 -9.69 -29.93 2.47
N ASP A 319 -8.58 -29.84 3.21
CA ASP A 319 -7.69 -30.98 3.52
C ASP A 319 -7.13 -31.71 2.27
N VAL A 320 -7.07 -31.04 1.11
CA VAL A 320 -6.56 -31.57 -0.14
C VAL A 320 -5.02 -31.63 -0.10
N PHE A 321 -4.46 -32.69 -0.67
CA PHE A 321 -3.01 -32.83 -0.89
C PHE A 321 -2.70 -32.87 -2.38
N LEU A 322 -2.08 -31.80 -2.89
CA LEU A 322 -1.59 -31.74 -4.26
C LEU A 322 -0.14 -32.23 -4.32
N GLY A 323 0.09 -33.31 -5.07
CA GLY A 323 1.45 -33.84 -5.26
C GLY A 323 2.34 -32.86 -6.05
N CYS A 324 3.66 -32.97 -5.87
CA CYS A 324 4.62 -32.11 -6.57
C CYS A 324 4.45 -32.18 -8.10
N ASN A 325 4.66 -31.03 -8.79
CA ASN A 325 4.51 -30.89 -10.24
C ASN A 325 3.12 -31.34 -10.75
N THR A 326 2.07 -31.08 -9.97
CA THR A 326 0.70 -31.25 -10.43
C THR A 326 0.28 -30.03 -11.25
N ASN A 327 -0.26 -30.25 -12.46
CA ASN A 327 -0.92 -29.21 -13.24
C ASN A 327 -2.42 -29.40 -13.14
N LEU A 328 -3.14 -28.39 -12.66
CA LEU A 328 -4.60 -28.35 -12.66
C LEU A 328 -5.07 -27.54 -13.87
N ILE A 329 -5.70 -28.19 -14.84
CA ILE A 329 -6.18 -27.51 -16.06
C ILE A 329 -7.57 -26.94 -15.78
N ALA A 330 -7.67 -25.64 -15.52
CA ALA A 330 -8.93 -24.99 -15.22
C ALA A 330 -9.90 -24.94 -16.43
N PRO A 331 -11.22 -25.08 -16.19
CA PRO A 331 -11.85 -25.25 -14.89
C PRO A 331 -11.76 -26.71 -14.39
N VAL A 332 -11.38 -26.89 -13.13
CA VAL A 332 -11.34 -28.20 -12.49
C VAL A 332 -11.65 -28.04 -11.00
N THR A 333 -12.39 -29.01 -10.45
CA THR A 333 -12.67 -29.09 -9.00
C THR A 333 -11.89 -30.28 -8.43
N VAL A 334 -11.17 -30.03 -7.33
CA VAL A 334 -10.57 -31.07 -6.49
C VAL A 334 -11.32 -31.02 -5.16
N GLU A 335 -12.18 -32.03 -4.92
CA GLU A 335 -13.04 -32.04 -3.76
C GLU A 335 -12.27 -32.34 -2.45
N ASP A 336 -12.95 -32.21 -1.30
CA ASP A 336 -12.36 -32.34 0.03
C ASP A 336 -11.57 -33.64 0.21
N ARG A 337 -10.46 -33.58 0.95
CA ARG A 337 -9.61 -34.73 1.30
C ARG A 337 -9.07 -35.51 0.10
N ALA A 338 -9.21 -34.98 -1.12
CA ALA A 338 -8.66 -35.61 -2.32
C ALA A 338 -7.13 -35.41 -2.41
N TYR A 339 -6.51 -36.31 -3.16
CA TYR A 339 -5.07 -36.32 -3.41
C TYR A 339 -4.81 -36.29 -4.93
N THR A 340 -3.73 -35.64 -5.33
CA THR A 340 -3.17 -35.81 -6.67
C THR A 340 -1.79 -36.44 -6.61
N ALA A 341 -1.52 -37.42 -7.46
CA ALA A 341 -0.20 -38.03 -7.53
C ALA A 341 0.81 -37.06 -8.17
N ALA A 342 2.03 -37.02 -7.65
CA ALA A 342 3.10 -36.17 -8.19
C ALA A 342 3.30 -36.37 -9.71
N GLY A 343 3.48 -35.27 -10.46
CA GLY A 343 3.65 -35.27 -11.90
C GLY A 343 2.35 -35.51 -12.72
N SER A 344 1.20 -35.31 -12.08
CA SER A 344 -0.10 -35.46 -12.77
C SER A 344 -0.52 -34.18 -13.47
N THR A 345 -1.17 -34.32 -14.64
CA THR A 345 -1.90 -33.25 -15.33
C THR A 345 -3.40 -33.59 -15.25
N VAL A 346 -4.09 -32.90 -14.36
CA VAL A 346 -5.50 -33.14 -14.00
C VAL A 346 -6.40 -32.30 -14.90
N THR A 347 -7.30 -32.92 -15.63
CA THR A 347 -8.22 -32.29 -16.59
C THR A 347 -9.69 -32.48 -16.24
N ASP A 348 -9.98 -33.42 -15.35
CA ASP A 348 -11.32 -33.76 -14.91
C ASP A 348 -11.42 -33.58 -13.40
N ASP A 349 -12.62 -33.35 -12.87
CA ASP A 349 -12.87 -33.19 -11.46
C ASP A 349 -12.41 -34.42 -10.66
N VAL A 350 -11.84 -34.16 -9.47
CA VAL A 350 -11.36 -35.20 -8.56
C VAL A 350 -12.34 -35.32 -7.39
N PRO A 351 -13.07 -36.45 -7.28
CA PRO A 351 -14.05 -36.65 -6.22
C PRO A 351 -13.40 -36.64 -4.81
N GLU A 352 -14.25 -36.38 -3.82
CA GLU A 352 -13.88 -36.38 -2.41
C GLU A 352 -13.12 -37.65 -2.00
N GLY A 353 -12.02 -37.48 -1.31
CA GLY A 353 -11.17 -38.58 -0.79
C GLY A 353 -10.48 -39.42 -1.87
N ALA A 354 -10.59 -39.08 -3.12
CA ALA A 354 -9.98 -39.83 -4.23
C ALA A 354 -8.50 -39.50 -4.43
N LEU A 355 -7.74 -40.41 -5.02
CA LEU A 355 -6.40 -40.18 -5.55
C LEU A 355 -6.43 -40.08 -7.08
N ALA A 356 -6.21 -38.90 -7.63
CA ALA A 356 -6.06 -38.69 -9.07
C ALA A 356 -4.62 -39.03 -9.51
N ILE A 357 -4.49 -39.92 -10.51
CA ILE A 357 -3.21 -40.28 -11.12
C ILE A 357 -3.32 -40.05 -12.63
N ALA A 358 -2.83 -38.90 -13.10
CA ALA A 358 -2.90 -38.46 -14.49
C ALA A 358 -1.49 -38.37 -15.09
N ARG A 359 -0.77 -39.47 -15.08
CA ARG A 359 0.58 -39.65 -15.66
C ARG A 359 0.83 -41.09 -16.11
N GLN A 360 1.79 -41.26 -17.01
CA GLN A 360 2.19 -42.57 -17.48
C GLN A 360 2.82 -43.42 -16.37
N ARG A 361 2.59 -44.74 -16.43
CA ARG A 361 3.26 -45.68 -15.53
C ARG A 361 4.75 -45.74 -15.83
N GLN A 362 5.58 -45.73 -14.81
CA GLN A 362 7.03 -45.81 -14.98
C GLN A 362 7.49 -47.06 -15.71
N THR A 363 8.38 -46.87 -16.67
CA THR A 363 9.07 -47.96 -17.38
C THR A 363 10.57 -47.82 -17.15
N ASN A 364 11.20 -48.92 -16.70
CA ASN A 364 12.66 -48.99 -16.49
C ASN A 364 13.32 -49.74 -17.64
N ILE A 365 14.23 -49.08 -18.35
CA ILE A 365 15.01 -49.71 -19.44
C ILE A 365 16.37 -50.13 -18.87
N ARG A 366 16.53 -51.42 -18.60
CA ARG A 366 17.78 -51.98 -18.05
C ARG A 366 18.96 -51.79 -19.02
N GLY A 367 20.13 -51.44 -18.50
CA GLY A 367 21.38 -51.31 -19.27
C GLY A 367 21.39 -50.11 -20.21
N TRP A 368 20.40 -49.18 -20.14
CA TRP A 368 20.32 -48.02 -21.05
C TRP A 368 21.54 -47.10 -20.88
N ALA A 369 21.90 -46.76 -19.63
CA ALA A 369 23.03 -45.88 -19.35
C ALA A 369 24.38 -46.47 -19.81
N ASP A 370 24.57 -47.79 -19.68
CA ASP A 370 25.79 -48.46 -20.14
C ASP A 370 25.92 -48.48 -21.68
N ARG A 371 24.80 -48.60 -22.38
CA ARG A 371 24.78 -48.45 -23.86
C ARG A 371 25.16 -47.04 -24.28
N LEU A 372 24.61 -46.02 -23.63
CA LEU A 372 24.90 -44.63 -23.90
C LEU A 372 26.37 -44.29 -23.65
N ARG A 373 26.93 -44.72 -22.52
CA ARG A 373 28.37 -44.48 -22.17
C ARG A 373 29.33 -45.10 -23.17
N LYS A 374 28.99 -46.21 -23.82
CA LYS A 374 29.81 -46.81 -24.88
C LYS A 374 29.90 -45.89 -26.11
N THR A 375 28.87 -45.08 -26.40
CA THR A 375 28.88 -44.14 -27.54
C THR A 375 29.72 -42.90 -27.27
N TRP A 376 29.99 -42.55 -25.99
CA TRP A 376 30.83 -41.40 -25.61
C TRP A 376 32.33 -41.67 -25.62
N LYS A 377 32.72 -42.92 -25.74
CA LYS A 377 34.13 -43.35 -25.79
C LYS A 377 34.73 -43.44 -27.23
N LYS A 378 34.07 -42.82 -28.19
CA LYS A 378 34.58 -42.69 -29.57
C LYS A 378 35.12 -41.29 -29.82
#